data_28e1f6acfcc7b87ddfce543dd980c8a3
#
_entry.id   28e1f6acfcc7b87ddfce543dd980c8a3
#
_cell.length_a   1.000
_cell.length_b   1.000
_cell.length_c   1.000
_cell.angle_alpha   90.00
_cell.angle_beta   90.00
_cell.angle_gamma   90.00
#
_symmetry.space_group_name_H-M   'P 1'
#
loop_
_entity.id
_entity.type
_entity.pdbx_description
1 polymer ?
#
loop_
_entity_poly.entity_id
_entity_poly.type
_entity_poly.pdbx_seq_one_letter_code
_entity_poly.pdbx_strand_id
1 'polypeptide(L)'
;MSKRPPRKKKLEEVNEVVHVIEPVNNKKEKKNFVMSDIGLKVDEIYCGDTCETMGKIKEGTIDLILTSPPYLASLRKDNHKYPGAKDQIKDNQKVEDYLNWMSEVFQQYDRILKDDGVIAFNFSYTTFNPSLPYDLINRVFQDTGLRIYDTAAWKKKNAVPLSGHPNRFTRIVEMVYIFAKTPNFKANKTISSVSKTGQNYFRTYYNFLEAKNNDGKVEGHEATFSSEFAEYFIDLYTKEGEIVLDNFVGTGTTPYTAAKMDRKYIGIDLVEDYCQHSRDRVLKLYKTDNPDQ
;
A
#
# COMPACT_ATOMS: atom_id res chain seq x y z
N MET A 1 -25.07 18.91 -48.71
CA MET A 1 -24.96 19.12 -47.24
C MET A 1 -26.26 18.67 -46.59
N SER A 2 -26.29 17.43 -46.09
CA SER A 2 -27.50 16.85 -45.49
C SER A 2 -27.34 16.88 -43.98
N LYS A 3 -28.21 17.61 -43.29
CA LYS A 3 -28.26 17.71 -41.81
C LYS A 3 -29.00 16.49 -41.26
N ARG A 4 -28.35 15.70 -40.40
CA ARG A 4 -28.98 14.64 -39.60
C ARG A 4 -29.80 15.28 -38.44
N PRO A 5 -31.00 14.76 -38.14
CA PRO A 5 -31.80 15.27 -37.01
C PRO A 5 -31.27 14.72 -35.67
N PRO A 6 -31.53 15.39 -34.54
CA PRO A 6 -31.06 15.00 -33.22
C PRO A 6 -31.87 13.80 -32.67
N ARG A 7 -31.16 12.82 -32.11
CA ARG A 7 -31.74 11.68 -31.37
C ARG A 7 -32.28 12.16 -30.03
N LYS A 8 -33.59 12.05 -29.84
CA LYS A 8 -34.25 12.19 -28.54
C LYS A 8 -33.91 10.99 -27.66
N LYS A 9 -33.24 11.21 -26.53
CA LYS A 9 -33.10 10.21 -25.46
C LYS A 9 -34.39 10.14 -24.67
N LYS A 10 -35.06 8.96 -24.65
CA LYS A 10 -36.08 8.62 -23.66
C LYS A 10 -35.35 8.35 -22.33
N LEU A 11 -35.68 9.10 -21.30
CA LEU A 11 -35.38 8.77 -19.90
C LEU A 11 -36.41 7.72 -19.48
N GLU A 12 -35.97 6.49 -19.28
CA GLU A 12 -36.73 5.45 -18.58
C GLU A 12 -36.41 5.53 -17.10
N GLU A 13 -37.44 5.65 -16.30
CA GLU A 13 -37.40 5.65 -14.84
C GLU A 13 -36.81 4.30 -14.35
N VAL A 14 -35.73 4.37 -13.63
CA VAL A 14 -35.13 3.20 -12.95
C VAL A 14 -35.79 3.07 -11.58
N ASN A 15 -36.76 2.14 -11.48
CA ASN A 15 -37.29 1.72 -10.18
C ASN A 15 -36.19 1.01 -9.40
N GLU A 16 -35.73 1.60 -8.29
CA GLU A 16 -34.87 0.96 -7.29
C GLU A 16 -35.62 -0.23 -6.66
N VAL A 17 -35.18 -1.42 -6.98
CA VAL A 17 -35.51 -2.63 -6.21
C VAL A 17 -34.34 -2.92 -5.27
N VAL A 18 -34.47 -2.46 -4.03
CA VAL A 18 -33.58 -2.83 -2.94
C VAL A 18 -33.86 -4.29 -2.59
N HIS A 19 -33.04 -5.19 -3.05
CA HIS A 19 -32.97 -6.56 -2.51
C HIS A 19 -32.09 -6.55 -1.26
N VAL A 20 -32.74 -6.70 -0.12
CA VAL A 20 -32.07 -7.06 1.14
C VAL A 20 -31.52 -8.47 0.96
N ILE A 21 -30.21 -8.58 0.87
CA ILE A 21 -29.51 -9.88 0.91
C ILE A 21 -29.42 -10.27 2.39
N GLU A 22 -30.12 -11.33 2.78
CA GLU A 22 -29.97 -11.93 4.10
C GLU A 22 -28.52 -12.36 4.30
N PRO A 23 -27.94 -12.18 5.51
CA PRO A 23 -26.55 -12.59 5.77
C PRO A 23 -26.47 -14.12 5.71
N VAL A 24 -25.73 -14.63 4.74
CA VAL A 24 -25.33 -16.03 4.69
C VAL A 24 -24.43 -16.31 5.89
N ASN A 25 -24.97 -17.07 6.83
CA ASN A 25 -24.27 -17.48 8.05
C ASN A 25 -23.22 -18.56 7.70
N ASN A 26 -22.08 -18.15 7.15
CA ASN A 26 -20.93 -19.00 6.93
C ASN A 26 -20.03 -18.92 8.15
N LYS A 27 -20.18 -19.88 9.07
CA LYS A 27 -19.07 -20.28 9.95
C LYS A 27 -17.94 -20.73 9.03
N LYS A 28 -17.01 -19.82 8.71
CA LYS A 28 -15.79 -20.14 7.97
C LYS A 28 -14.98 -21.13 8.82
N GLU A 29 -14.98 -22.41 8.45
CA GLU A 29 -13.96 -23.34 8.91
C GLU A 29 -12.61 -22.74 8.56
N LYS A 30 -11.77 -22.50 9.59
CA LYS A 30 -10.38 -22.08 9.38
C LYS A 30 -9.70 -23.18 8.56
N LYS A 31 -9.56 -22.99 7.26
CA LYS A 31 -8.72 -23.83 6.43
C LYS A 31 -7.31 -23.74 7.00
N ASN A 32 -6.84 -24.83 7.61
CA ASN A 32 -5.45 -24.96 8.00
C ASN A 32 -4.61 -24.98 6.73
N PHE A 33 -4.16 -23.81 6.29
CA PHE A 33 -3.12 -23.69 5.27
C PHE A 33 -1.83 -24.21 5.92
N VAL A 34 -1.33 -25.34 5.43
CA VAL A 34 0.05 -25.77 5.71
C VAL A 34 0.94 -24.71 5.03
N MET A 35 1.38 -23.75 5.82
CA MET A 35 2.28 -22.72 5.30
C MET A 35 3.64 -23.36 5.03
N SER A 36 4.12 -23.21 3.79
CA SER A 36 5.52 -23.42 3.48
C SER A 36 6.34 -22.50 4.39
N ASP A 37 7.40 -23.04 5.00
CA ASP A 37 8.37 -22.27 5.76
C ASP A 37 8.95 -21.19 4.84
N ILE A 38 8.63 -19.92 5.10
CA ILE A 38 9.12 -18.76 4.31
C ILE A 38 10.29 -18.05 4.98
N GLY A 39 10.84 -18.63 6.05
CA GLY A 39 11.97 -18.07 6.80
C GLY A 39 11.54 -17.17 7.96
N LEU A 40 10.42 -16.46 7.86
CA LEU A 40 9.78 -15.71 8.94
C LEU A 40 8.36 -16.21 9.17
N LYS A 41 7.81 -15.96 10.36
CA LYS A 41 6.38 -16.18 10.60
C LYS A 41 5.58 -15.07 9.90
N VAL A 42 4.46 -15.44 9.30
CA VAL A 42 3.44 -14.48 8.86
C VAL A 42 2.54 -14.10 10.01
N ASP A 43 1.75 -13.05 9.77
CA ASP A 43 0.85 -12.44 10.75
C ASP A 43 1.63 -11.87 11.96
N GLU A 44 2.84 -11.36 11.67
CA GLU A 44 3.76 -10.83 12.66
C GLU A 44 4.33 -9.46 12.26
N ILE A 45 4.66 -8.67 13.29
CA ILE A 45 5.37 -7.38 13.15
C ILE A 45 6.75 -7.53 13.78
N TYR A 46 7.78 -7.33 12.98
CA TYR A 46 9.17 -7.43 13.37
C TYR A 46 9.77 -6.03 13.63
N CYS A 47 10.47 -5.89 14.75
CA CYS A 47 11.24 -4.68 15.04
C CYS A 47 12.70 -4.92 14.69
N GLY A 48 13.25 -4.12 13.76
CA GLY A 48 14.62 -4.26 13.33
C GLY A 48 14.92 -3.59 11.98
N ASP A 49 16.18 -3.67 11.55
CA ASP A 49 16.58 -3.17 10.24
C ASP A 49 15.84 -3.90 9.11
N THR A 50 15.37 -3.11 8.15
CA THR A 50 14.54 -3.61 7.06
C THR A 50 15.29 -4.61 6.17
N CYS A 51 16.54 -4.32 5.78
CA CYS A 51 17.33 -5.20 4.90
C CYS A 51 17.72 -6.48 5.61
N GLU A 52 18.18 -6.38 6.88
CA GLU A 52 18.52 -7.53 7.70
C GLU A 52 17.31 -8.45 7.92
N THR A 53 16.16 -7.87 8.24
CA THR A 53 14.94 -8.65 8.50
C THR A 53 14.41 -9.29 7.21
N MET A 54 14.34 -8.55 6.10
CA MET A 54 13.96 -9.12 4.80
C MET A 54 14.94 -10.20 4.33
N GLY A 55 16.22 -10.10 4.69
CA GLY A 55 17.24 -11.13 4.39
C GLY A 55 16.89 -12.52 4.92
N LYS A 56 16.03 -12.62 5.94
CA LYS A 56 15.53 -13.89 6.52
C LYS A 56 14.35 -14.49 5.75
N ILE A 57 13.70 -13.72 4.87
CA ILE A 57 12.59 -14.17 4.03
C ILE A 57 13.16 -14.97 2.85
N LYS A 58 12.58 -16.13 2.54
CA LYS A 58 12.94 -16.93 1.38
C LYS A 58 12.57 -16.24 0.06
N GLU A 59 13.33 -16.57 -0.98
CA GLU A 59 13.11 -16.07 -2.34
C GLU A 59 11.73 -16.44 -2.86
N GLY A 60 11.12 -15.52 -3.64
CA GLY A 60 9.88 -15.77 -4.36
C GLY A 60 8.68 -16.13 -3.48
N THR A 61 8.56 -15.54 -2.30
CA THR A 61 7.50 -15.89 -1.34
C THR A 61 6.44 -14.81 -1.13
N ILE A 62 6.76 -13.55 -1.41
CA ILE A 62 5.85 -12.41 -1.19
C ILE A 62 5.00 -12.16 -2.42
N ASP A 63 3.68 -12.01 -2.20
CA ASP A 63 2.72 -11.73 -3.26
C ASP A 63 2.61 -10.24 -3.56
N LEU A 64 2.54 -9.41 -2.52
CA LEU A 64 2.46 -7.95 -2.62
C LEU A 64 3.39 -7.29 -1.60
N ILE A 65 4.17 -6.33 -2.05
CA ILE A 65 4.82 -5.35 -1.19
C ILE A 65 4.05 -4.05 -1.32
N LEU A 66 3.42 -3.59 -0.24
CA LEU A 66 2.70 -2.32 -0.19
C LEU A 66 3.31 -1.45 0.89
N THR A 67 4.04 -0.43 0.50
CA THR A 67 4.85 0.33 1.44
C THR A 67 5.08 1.78 1.02
N SER A 68 5.49 2.61 1.99
CA SER A 68 5.90 4.00 1.81
C SER A 68 7.15 4.26 2.64
N PRO A 69 8.33 4.39 2.04
CA PRO A 69 9.58 4.59 2.77
C PRO A 69 9.69 6.00 3.34
N PRO A 70 10.67 6.27 4.21
CA PRO A 70 11.05 7.64 4.57
C PRO A 70 11.41 8.47 3.32
N TYR A 71 10.91 9.72 3.21
CA TYR A 71 11.04 10.54 1.99
C TYR A 71 12.27 11.43 1.94
N LEU A 72 13.30 11.19 2.71
CA LEU A 72 14.48 12.06 2.82
C LEU A 72 14.06 13.55 3.07
N ALA A 73 13.14 13.74 4.01
CA ALA A 73 12.50 15.02 4.29
C ALA A 73 13.38 16.00 5.10
N SER A 74 14.53 15.58 5.55
CA SER A 74 15.34 16.18 6.60
C SER A 74 16.09 17.45 6.25
N LEU A 75 15.98 17.91 5.04
CA LEU A 75 16.42 19.27 4.70
C LEU A 75 15.46 20.35 5.25
N ARG A 76 14.42 19.97 6.00
CA ARG A 76 13.67 20.91 6.81
C ARG A 76 14.56 21.37 7.97
N LYS A 77 14.94 22.64 7.95
CA LYS A 77 15.70 23.30 9.02
C LYS A 77 14.95 23.37 10.35
N ASP A 78 13.70 22.96 10.39
CA ASP A 78 12.83 23.08 11.54
C ASP A 78 12.75 21.74 12.27
N ASN A 79 13.16 21.80 13.54
CA ASN A 79 13.12 20.81 14.60
C ASN A 79 11.73 20.17 14.84
N HIS A 80 11.02 19.73 13.84
CA HIS A 80 9.90 18.82 14.03
C HIS A 80 10.45 17.46 14.44
N LYS A 81 10.77 17.37 15.72
CA LYS A 81 11.10 16.11 16.37
C LYS A 81 9.83 15.29 16.46
N TYR A 82 9.66 14.36 15.53
CA TYR A 82 8.76 13.25 15.82
C TYR A 82 9.32 12.49 17.04
N PRO A 83 8.50 12.10 18.02
CA PRO A 83 8.91 11.10 18.97
C PRO A 83 9.47 9.89 18.21
N GLY A 84 10.68 9.44 18.51
CA GLY A 84 11.35 8.39 17.73
C GLY A 84 12.17 8.86 16.51
N ALA A 85 12.12 10.14 16.11
CA ALA A 85 12.90 10.65 14.97
C ALA A 85 14.43 10.50 15.13
N LYS A 86 14.93 10.26 16.32
CA LYS A 86 16.35 9.98 16.57
C LYS A 86 16.79 8.65 15.97
N ASP A 87 15.87 7.71 15.83
CA ASP A 87 16.12 6.36 15.37
C ASP A 87 15.75 6.18 13.89
N GLN A 88 15.01 7.14 13.30
CA GLN A 88 14.75 7.21 11.86
C GLN A 88 15.97 7.81 11.13
N ILE A 89 17.08 7.12 11.22
CA ILE A 89 18.42 7.58 10.78
C ILE A 89 18.44 8.00 9.29
N LYS A 90 17.52 7.50 8.49
CA LYS A 90 17.64 7.57 7.03
C LYS A 90 16.98 8.78 6.37
N ASP A 91 16.19 9.56 7.10
CA ASP A 91 15.64 10.83 6.61
C ASP A 91 16.65 12.01 6.60
N ASN A 92 17.83 11.84 7.24
CA ASN A 92 18.88 12.86 7.40
C ASN A 92 20.15 12.59 6.60
N GLN A 93 20.10 11.69 5.62
CA GLN A 93 21.26 11.29 4.82
C GLN A 93 21.51 12.22 3.64
N LYS A 94 22.72 12.15 3.08
CA LYS A 94 22.96 12.67 1.74
C LYS A 94 22.11 11.90 0.73
N VAL A 95 21.74 12.55 -0.36
CA VAL A 95 20.90 11.93 -1.42
C VAL A 95 21.53 10.62 -1.91
N GLU A 96 22.84 10.59 -2.12
CA GLU A 96 23.53 9.39 -2.62
C GLU A 96 23.50 8.23 -1.61
N ASP A 97 23.69 8.51 -0.33
CA ASP A 97 23.62 7.49 0.73
C ASP A 97 22.19 6.90 0.83
N TYR A 98 21.19 7.77 0.68
CA TYR A 98 19.79 7.34 0.63
C TYR A 98 19.50 6.46 -0.59
N LEU A 99 19.97 6.85 -1.78
CA LEU A 99 19.78 6.07 -3.01
C LEU A 99 20.46 4.70 -2.92
N ASN A 100 21.67 4.64 -2.35
CA ASN A 100 22.38 3.37 -2.14
C ASN A 100 21.61 2.45 -1.20
N TRP A 101 21.14 2.98 -0.06
CA TRP A 101 20.32 2.22 0.87
C TRP A 101 19.00 1.75 0.25
N MET A 102 18.29 2.62 -0.48
CA MET A 102 17.06 2.20 -1.16
C MET A 102 17.33 1.18 -2.27
N SER A 103 18.50 1.23 -2.91
CA SER A 103 18.91 0.18 -3.86
C SER A 103 19.03 -1.18 -3.16
N GLU A 104 19.67 -1.23 -1.98
CA GLU A 104 19.74 -2.47 -1.19
C GLU A 104 18.34 -2.99 -0.81
N VAL A 105 17.42 -2.09 -0.42
CA VAL A 105 16.03 -2.44 -0.15
C VAL A 105 15.35 -3.05 -1.37
N PHE A 106 15.51 -2.45 -2.56
CA PHE A 106 14.91 -2.95 -3.80
C PHE A 106 15.56 -4.27 -4.28
N GLN A 107 16.83 -4.51 -4.01
CA GLN A 107 17.45 -5.81 -4.25
C GLN A 107 16.82 -6.90 -3.37
N GLN A 108 16.48 -6.60 -2.11
CA GLN A 108 15.72 -7.54 -1.28
C GLN A 108 14.30 -7.74 -1.84
N TYR A 109 13.63 -6.69 -2.31
CA TYR A 109 12.31 -6.85 -2.96
C TYR A 109 12.39 -7.76 -4.18
N ASP A 110 13.35 -7.54 -5.06
CA ASP A 110 13.54 -8.38 -6.26
C ASP A 110 13.76 -9.85 -5.90
N ARG A 111 14.51 -10.12 -4.84
CA ARG A 111 14.76 -11.47 -4.36
C ARG A 111 13.51 -12.14 -3.77
N ILE A 112 12.79 -11.47 -2.86
CA ILE A 112 11.68 -12.08 -2.09
C ILE A 112 10.33 -12.07 -2.82
N LEU A 113 10.17 -11.18 -3.80
CA LEU A 113 8.94 -11.07 -4.58
C LEU A 113 8.74 -12.32 -5.46
N LYS A 114 7.52 -12.83 -5.56
CA LYS A 114 7.15 -13.87 -6.53
C LYS A 114 7.31 -13.33 -7.96
N ASP A 115 7.44 -14.23 -8.94
CA ASP A 115 7.59 -13.83 -10.35
C ASP A 115 6.37 -13.09 -10.90
N ASP A 116 5.18 -13.39 -10.38
CA ASP A 116 3.92 -12.70 -10.67
C ASP A 116 3.52 -11.68 -9.59
N GLY A 117 4.38 -11.49 -8.58
CA GLY A 117 4.16 -10.57 -7.47
C GLY A 117 4.30 -9.10 -7.88
N VAL A 118 3.80 -8.21 -7.02
CA VAL A 118 3.72 -6.77 -7.28
C VAL A 118 4.29 -5.97 -6.12
N ILE A 119 4.94 -4.86 -6.44
CA ILE A 119 5.32 -3.83 -5.48
C ILE A 119 4.49 -2.58 -5.77
N ALA A 120 3.61 -2.20 -4.85
CA ALA A 120 2.91 -0.93 -4.86
C ALA A 120 3.67 0.05 -3.94
N PHE A 121 4.55 0.83 -4.54
CA PHE A 121 5.50 1.69 -3.85
C PHE A 121 4.99 3.13 -3.84
N ASN A 122 4.47 3.59 -2.69
CA ASN A 122 4.05 4.97 -2.53
C ASN A 122 5.26 5.84 -2.22
N PHE A 123 5.61 6.71 -3.15
CA PHE A 123 6.76 7.58 -3.01
C PHE A 123 6.53 8.91 -3.71
N SER A 124 6.97 9.99 -3.06
CA SER A 124 6.82 11.33 -3.60
C SER A 124 8.09 12.15 -3.40
N TYR A 125 8.20 13.23 -4.14
CA TYR A 125 9.31 14.16 -4.01
C TYR A 125 9.11 15.12 -2.82
N THR A 126 10.20 15.61 -2.27
CA THR A 126 10.20 16.73 -1.32
C THR A 126 10.41 18.05 -2.03
N THR A 127 10.13 19.15 -1.33
CA THR A 127 10.39 20.51 -1.87
C THR A 127 11.85 20.73 -2.20
N PHE A 128 12.75 20.05 -1.49
CA PHE A 128 14.22 20.23 -1.64
C PHE A 128 14.82 19.27 -2.67
N ASN A 129 14.18 18.12 -2.91
CA ASN A 129 14.63 17.10 -3.86
C ASN A 129 13.52 16.71 -4.82
N PRO A 130 13.18 17.57 -5.80
CA PRO A 130 12.08 17.27 -6.72
C PRO A 130 12.42 16.15 -7.73
N SER A 131 13.69 15.85 -7.96
CA SER A 131 14.14 14.78 -8.85
C SER A 131 14.26 13.41 -8.15
N LEU A 132 14.25 13.37 -6.83
CA LEU A 132 14.53 12.16 -6.05
C LEU A 132 13.77 10.89 -6.51
N PRO A 133 12.46 10.95 -6.84
CA PRO A 133 11.77 9.76 -7.35
C PRO A 133 12.37 9.23 -8.66
N TYR A 134 12.77 10.10 -9.55
CA TYR A 134 13.36 9.71 -10.85
C TYR A 134 14.76 9.12 -10.67
N ASP A 135 15.56 9.72 -9.77
CA ASP A 135 16.91 9.24 -9.45
C ASP A 135 16.83 7.85 -8.81
N LEU A 136 15.88 7.64 -7.89
CA LEU A 136 15.63 6.32 -7.27
C LEU A 136 15.17 5.28 -8.31
N ILE A 137 14.18 5.61 -9.13
CA ILE A 137 13.67 4.69 -10.15
C ILE A 137 14.79 4.27 -11.11
N ASN A 138 15.62 5.23 -11.52
CA ASN A 138 16.75 4.95 -12.40
C ASN A 138 17.78 4.01 -11.75
N ARG A 139 18.07 4.22 -10.45
CA ARG A 139 18.93 3.34 -9.67
C ARG A 139 18.35 1.92 -9.56
N VAL A 140 17.05 1.80 -9.28
CA VAL A 140 16.37 0.50 -9.21
C VAL A 140 16.47 -0.25 -10.55
N PHE A 141 16.32 0.44 -11.68
CA PHE A 141 16.45 -0.18 -13.01
C PHE A 141 17.86 -0.63 -13.34
N GLN A 142 18.89 0.00 -12.77
CA GLN A 142 20.28 -0.38 -12.93
C GLN A 142 20.65 -1.59 -12.07
N ASP A 143 20.14 -1.65 -10.85
CA ASP A 143 20.61 -2.56 -9.81
C ASP A 143 19.73 -3.81 -9.63
N THR A 144 18.55 -3.87 -10.28
CA THR A 144 17.57 -4.97 -10.16
C THR A 144 16.93 -5.37 -11.48
N GLY A 145 16.24 -6.52 -11.47
CA GLY A 145 15.36 -6.96 -12.56
C GLY A 145 14.00 -6.26 -12.61
N LEU A 146 13.66 -5.49 -11.58
CA LEU A 146 12.35 -4.84 -11.46
C LEU A 146 12.14 -3.72 -12.48
N ARG A 147 10.91 -3.60 -12.99
CA ARG A 147 10.50 -2.53 -13.91
C ARG A 147 9.16 -1.96 -13.46
N ILE A 148 8.91 -0.68 -13.77
CA ILE A 148 7.59 -0.08 -13.60
C ILE A 148 6.72 -0.49 -14.77
N TYR A 149 5.54 -1.03 -14.46
CA TYR A 149 4.54 -1.42 -15.45
C TYR A 149 3.28 -0.56 -15.38
N ASP A 150 3.05 0.12 -14.23
CA ASP A 150 1.96 1.07 -14.10
C ASP A 150 2.27 2.12 -13.02
N THR A 151 1.48 3.19 -12.99
CA THR A 151 1.53 4.23 -11.96
C THR A 151 0.12 4.67 -11.60
N ALA A 152 -0.12 4.87 -10.31
CA ALA A 152 -1.37 5.44 -9.83
C ALA A 152 -1.12 6.78 -9.12
N ALA A 153 -2.04 7.71 -9.28
CA ALA A 153 -2.04 8.98 -8.57
C ALA A 153 -3.00 8.90 -7.37
N TRP A 154 -2.46 9.05 -6.18
CA TRP A 154 -3.26 9.17 -4.96
C TRP A 154 -3.48 10.63 -4.59
N LYS A 155 -4.72 11.11 -4.75
CA LYS A 155 -5.16 12.41 -4.24
C LYS A 155 -5.62 12.28 -2.80
N LYS A 156 -5.01 13.05 -1.92
CA LYS A 156 -5.34 13.10 -0.49
C LYS A 156 -6.63 13.88 -0.27
N LYS A 157 -7.69 13.24 0.23
CA LYS A 157 -9.00 13.90 0.51
C LYS A 157 -8.89 14.99 1.58
N ASN A 158 -8.00 14.81 2.54
CA ASN A 158 -7.78 15.72 3.68
C ASN A 158 -6.38 16.35 3.66
N ALA A 159 -5.85 16.63 2.47
CA ALA A 159 -4.58 17.32 2.33
C ALA A 159 -4.69 18.72 2.94
N VAL A 160 -3.74 19.04 3.83
CA VAL A 160 -3.56 20.42 4.28
C VAL A 160 -2.74 21.15 3.23
N PRO A 161 -3.20 22.29 2.72
CA PRO A 161 -2.43 23.09 1.78
C PRO A 161 -1.13 23.59 2.45
N LEU A 162 -0.01 22.96 2.16
CA LEU A 162 1.31 23.35 2.66
C LEU A 162 2.06 24.18 1.63
N SER A 163 1.46 25.21 1.05
CA SER A 163 2.15 26.08 0.12
C SER A 163 2.73 27.29 0.81
N GLY A 164 3.90 27.15 1.40
CA GLY A 164 4.70 28.29 1.85
C GLY A 164 5.59 28.88 0.74
N HIS A 165 5.56 28.34 -0.48
CA HIS A 165 6.47 28.79 -1.54
C HIS A 165 5.69 29.39 -2.73
N PRO A 166 5.91 30.68 -3.06
CA PRO A 166 5.11 31.38 -4.06
C PRO A 166 5.20 30.80 -5.49
N ASN A 167 6.27 30.07 -5.79
CA ASN A 167 6.57 29.55 -7.13
C ASN A 167 6.37 28.03 -7.26
N ARG A 168 5.63 27.39 -6.35
CA ARG A 168 5.43 25.93 -6.36
C ARG A 168 3.97 25.58 -6.13
N PHE A 169 3.56 24.47 -6.72
CA PHE A 169 2.22 23.92 -6.48
C PHE A 169 2.05 23.41 -5.04
N THR A 170 0.85 23.56 -4.51
CA THR A 170 0.42 22.81 -3.32
C THR A 170 0.31 21.34 -3.66
N ARG A 171 1.03 20.50 -2.94
CA ARG A 171 1.08 19.05 -3.18
C ARG A 171 -0.07 18.37 -2.47
N ILE A 172 -1.04 17.88 -3.22
CA ILE A 172 -2.18 17.11 -2.74
C ILE A 172 -2.22 15.70 -3.33
N VAL A 173 -1.27 15.39 -4.20
CA VAL A 173 -1.14 14.11 -4.89
C VAL A 173 0.21 13.48 -4.58
N GLU A 174 0.20 12.19 -4.34
CA GLU A 174 1.39 11.33 -4.32
C GLU A 174 1.26 10.24 -5.36
N MET A 175 2.41 9.73 -5.82
CA MET A 175 2.44 8.67 -6.81
C MET A 175 2.63 7.32 -6.13
N VAL A 176 2.00 6.31 -6.70
CA VAL A 176 2.25 4.90 -6.39
C VAL A 176 2.83 4.26 -7.64
N TYR A 177 4.07 3.83 -7.56
CA TYR A 177 4.75 3.16 -8.66
C TYR A 177 4.54 1.66 -8.53
N ILE A 178 4.06 1.03 -9.60
CA ILE A 178 3.79 -0.41 -9.64
C ILE A 178 4.97 -1.10 -10.32
N PHE A 179 5.82 -1.71 -9.49
CA PHE A 179 6.94 -2.50 -9.96
C PHE A 179 6.57 -3.98 -9.99
N ALA A 180 7.14 -4.70 -10.95
CA ALA A 180 7.10 -6.15 -11.04
C ALA A 180 8.35 -6.66 -11.77
N LYS A 181 8.58 -7.98 -11.72
CA LYS A 181 9.66 -8.65 -12.46
C LYS A 181 9.34 -8.79 -13.95
N THR A 182 8.06 -8.99 -14.26
CA THR A 182 7.60 -9.28 -15.64
C THR A 182 6.31 -8.50 -15.94
N PRO A 183 5.94 -8.31 -17.22
CA PRO A 183 4.67 -7.70 -17.58
C PRO A 183 3.44 -8.58 -17.27
N ASN A 184 3.66 -9.85 -16.94
CA ASN A 184 2.59 -10.82 -16.62
C ASN A 184 2.33 -10.89 -15.11
N PHE A 185 2.49 -9.78 -14.40
CA PHE A 185 2.20 -9.69 -12.99
C PHE A 185 0.70 -9.86 -12.73
N LYS A 186 0.39 -10.26 -11.51
CA LYS A 186 -0.94 -10.60 -11.05
C LYS A 186 -1.81 -9.37 -10.82
N ALA A 187 -3.02 -9.41 -11.37
CA ALA A 187 -4.07 -8.47 -11.03
C ALA A 187 -5.41 -9.21 -10.90
N ASN A 188 -6.13 -8.97 -9.81
CA ASN A 188 -7.40 -9.64 -9.57
C ASN A 188 -8.51 -8.99 -10.38
N LYS A 189 -9.42 -9.85 -10.89
CA LYS A 189 -10.69 -9.42 -11.46
C LYS A 189 -11.79 -9.64 -10.43
N THR A 190 -11.90 -8.73 -9.46
CA THR A 190 -12.94 -8.80 -8.44
C THR A 190 -14.31 -8.59 -9.09
N ILE A 191 -15.23 -9.53 -8.87
CA ILE A 191 -16.60 -9.44 -9.38
C ILE A 191 -17.34 -8.36 -8.57
N SER A 192 -17.79 -7.30 -9.25
CA SER A 192 -18.56 -6.22 -8.62
C SER A 192 -20.06 -6.52 -8.58
N SER A 193 -20.57 -7.24 -9.58
CA SER A 193 -21.97 -7.65 -9.67
C SER A 193 -22.15 -8.80 -10.68
N VAL A 194 -23.31 -9.48 -10.59
CA VAL A 194 -23.70 -10.52 -11.54
C VAL A 194 -25.03 -10.11 -12.16
N SER A 195 -25.15 -10.18 -13.49
CA SER A 195 -26.42 -9.89 -14.17
C SER A 195 -27.47 -10.97 -13.87
N LYS A 196 -28.74 -10.67 -14.16
CA LYS A 196 -29.84 -11.64 -14.08
C LYS A 196 -29.63 -12.89 -14.99
N THR A 197 -28.78 -12.77 -15.99
CA THR A 197 -28.44 -13.85 -16.94
C THR A 197 -27.15 -14.58 -16.55
N GLY A 198 -26.58 -14.30 -15.35
CA GLY A 198 -25.34 -14.96 -14.86
C GLY A 198 -24.03 -14.36 -15.38
N GLN A 199 -24.06 -13.21 -16.07
CA GLN A 199 -22.84 -12.56 -16.54
C GLN A 199 -22.15 -11.78 -15.39
N ASN A 200 -20.86 -12.02 -15.18
CA ASN A 200 -20.05 -11.30 -14.21
C ASN A 200 -19.65 -9.91 -14.72
N TYR A 201 -19.84 -8.89 -13.89
CA TYR A 201 -19.22 -7.60 -14.05
C TYR A 201 -18.08 -7.45 -13.06
N PHE A 202 -16.95 -6.92 -13.53
CA PHE A 202 -15.75 -6.79 -12.73
C PHE A 202 -15.58 -5.36 -12.24
N ARG A 203 -14.99 -5.20 -11.04
CA ARG A 203 -14.59 -3.91 -10.51
C ARG A 203 -13.56 -3.27 -11.44
N THR A 204 -13.75 -2.01 -11.78
CA THR A 204 -12.76 -1.24 -12.52
C THR A 204 -11.83 -0.53 -11.55
N TYR A 205 -10.54 -0.76 -11.70
CA TYR A 205 -9.50 -0.05 -10.98
C TYR A 205 -8.94 1.06 -11.85
N TYR A 206 -8.92 2.26 -11.33
CA TYR A 206 -8.40 3.43 -12.04
C TYR A 206 -6.99 3.74 -11.54
N ASN A 207 -6.14 4.29 -12.39
CA ASN A 207 -4.83 4.80 -11.97
C ASN A 207 -4.91 6.15 -11.24
N PHE A 208 -6.06 6.47 -10.71
CA PHE A 208 -6.35 7.62 -9.86
C PHE A 208 -7.28 7.20 -8.73
N LEU A 209 -6.87 7.46 -7.49
CA LEU A 209 -7.73 7.23 -6.33
C LEU A 209 -7.74 8.45 -5.42
N GLU A 210 -8.89 8.69 -4.80
CA GLU A 210 -9.05 9.64 -3.72
C GLU A 210 -9.25 8.88 -2.41
N ALA A 211 -8.30 9.03 -1.49
CA ALA A 211 -8.38 8.43 -0.17
C ALA A 211 -7.86 9.41 0.90
N LYS A 212 -8.26 9.22 2.15
CA LYS A 212 -7.70 9.98 3.27
C LYS A 212 -6.22 9.66 3.43
N ASN A 213 -5.47 10.57 4.04
CA ASN A 213 -4.05 10.33 4.38
C ASN A 213 -3.86 9.57 5.70
N ASN A 214 -4.93 9.33 6.48
CA ASN A 214 -4.91 8.50 7.69
C ASN A 214 -6.31 8.06 8.09
N ASP A 215 -6.41 7.07 8.97
CA ASP A 215 -7.67 6.61 9.59
C ASP A 215 -7.96 7.31 10.93
N GLY A 216 -7.15 8.27 11.31
CA GLY A 216 -7.20 9.01 12.56
C GLY A 216 -5.82 9.53 12.94
N LYS A 217 -5.76 10.45 13.89
CA LYS A 217 -4.47 10.94 14.39
C LYS A 217 -3.83 9.88 15.28
N VAL A 218 -2.61 9.51 14.95
CA VAL A 218 -1.70 8.78 15.84
C VAL A 218 -0.65 9.78 16.30
N GLU A 219 -0.52 9.96 17.60
CA GLU A 219 0.45 10.91 18.17
C GLU A 219 1.86 10.52 17.73
N GLY A 220 2.59 11.45 17.18
CA GLY A 220 3.97 11.24 16.72
C GLY A 220 4.14 10.63 15.31
N HIS A 221 3.06 10.31 14.58
CA HIS A 221 3.15 9.80 13.22
C HIS A 221 2.19 10.54 12.28
N GLU A 222 2.73 11.46 11.46
CA GLU A 222 1.92 12.29 10.54
C GLU A 222 1.87 11.78 9.10
N ALA A 223 2.83 10.92 8.70
CA ALA A 223 2.99 10.45 7.33
C ALA A 223 2.46 9.01 7.17
N THR A 224 1.13 8.86 7.12
CA THR A 224 0.47 7.58 6.91
C THR A 224 -0.41 7.63 5.68
N PHE A 225 -0.84 6.46 5.22
CA PHE A 225 -2.00 6.32 4.34
C PHE A 225 -3.14 5.61 5.09
N SER A 226 -4.37 5.79 4.62
CA SER A 226 -5.55 5.18 5.23
C SER A 226 -5.75 3.72 4.81
N SER A 227 -6.61 3.01 5.56
CA SER A 227 -7.06 1.66 5.17
C SER A 227 -7.74 1.68 3.80
N GLU A 228 -8.50 2.74 3.44
CA GLU A 228 -9.11 2.91 2.12
C GLU A 228 -8.05 2.85 0.98
N PHE A 229 -6.89 3.47 1.20
CA PHE A 229 -5.77 3.40 0.27
C PHE A 229 -5.18 1.98 0.20
N ALA A 230 -4.93 1.35 1.35
CA ALA A 230 -4.34 0.02 1.40
C ALA A 230 -5.28 -1.04 0.81
N GLU A 231 -6.58 -0.98 1.12
CA GLU A 231 -7.62 -1.88 0.57
C GLU A 231 -7.61 -1.90 -0.96
N TYR A 232 -7.40 -0.72 -1.59
CA TYR A 232 -7.37 -0.61 -3.05
C TYR A 232 -6.32 -1.49 -3.70
N PHE A 233 -5.09 -1.45 -3.20
CA PHE A 233 -3.97 -2.21 -3.77
C PHE A 233 -3.98 -3.67 -3.32
N ILE A 234 -4.36 -3.95 -2.07
CA ILE A 234 -4.48 -5.32 -1.55
C ILE A 234 -5.55 -6.09 -2.33
N ASP A 235 -6.72 -5.49 -2.58
CA ASP A 235 -7.79 -6.10 -3.35
C ASP A 235 -7.36 -6.36 -4.82
N LEU A 236 -6.67 -5.39 -5.43
CA LEU A 236 -6.24 -5.51 -6.81
C LEU A 236 -5.17 -6.59 -7.01
N TYR A 237 -4.21 -6.72 -6.10
CA TYR A 237 -3.00 -7.52 -6.33
C TYR A 237 -2.90 -8.79 -5.49
N THR A 238 -3.85 -9.05 -4.56
CA THR A 238 -3.81 -10.25 -3.72
C THR A 238 -5.15 -10.94 -3.60
N LYS A 239 -5.11 -12.25 -3.31
CA LYS A 239 -6.25 -13.08 -2.90
C LYS A 239 -6.17 -13.40 -1.42
N GLU A 240 -7.25 -13.93 -0.85
CA GLU A 240 -7.29 -14.45 0.53
C GLU A 240 -6.15 -15.47 0.75
N GLY A 241 -5.46 -15.34 1.88
CA GLY A 241 -4.33 -16.19 2.28
C GLY A 241 -2.98 -15.81 1.68
N GLU A 242 -2.91 -14.90 0.69
CA GLU A 242 -1.66 -14.42 0.11
C GLU A 242 -0.95 -13.42 1.04
N ILE A 243 0.36 -13.24 0.85
CA ILE A 243 1.23 -12.54 1.78
C ILE A 243 1.49 -11.11 1.32
N VAL A 244 1.15 -10.16 2.19
CA VAL A 244 1.44 -8.72 2.02
C VAL A 244 2.57 -8.32 2.95
N LEU A 245 3.62 -7.73 2.39
CA LEU A 245 4.75 -7.16 3.14
C LEU A 245 4.65 -5.63 3.17
N ASP A 246 4.85 -5.05 4.36
CA ASP A 246 5.18 -3.64 4.54
C ASP A 246 6.43 -3.52 5.42
N ASN A 247 7.54 -3.13 4.82
CA ASN A 247 8.83 -3.05 5.49
C ASN A 247 9.16 -1.64 6.04
N PHE A 248 8.18 -0.74 6.02
CA PHE A 248 8.16 0.56 6.70
C PHE A 248 6.80 0.77 7.35
N VAL A 249 6.43 -0.19 8.20
CA VAL A 249 5.04 -0.43 8.63
C VAL A 249 4.43 0.72 9.42
N GLY A 250 5.25 1.54 10.08
CA GLY A 250 4.79 2.68 10.86
C GLY A 250 3.63 2.32 11.80
N THR A 251 2.47 2.95 11.61
CA THR A 251 1.28 2.72 12.44
C THR A 251 0.46 1.49 12.08
N GLY A 252 0.96 0.62 11.20
CA GLY A 252 0.35 -0.67 10.92
C GLY A 252 -0.87 -0.66 10.00
N THR A 253 -1.00 0.32 9.12
CA THR A 253 -2.16 0.38 8.20
C THR A 253 -2.20 -0.83 7.26
N THR A 254 -1.07 -1.18 6.64
CA THR A 254 -0.98 -2.32 5.71
C THR A 254 -1.29 -3.64 6.39
N PRO A 255 -0.64 -4.05 7.51
CA PRO A 255 -0.94 -5.32 8.16
C PRO A 255 -2.36 -5.38 8.72
N TYR A 256 -2.87 -4.29 9.30
CA TYR A 256 -4.25 -4.20 9.74
C TYR A 256 -5.23 -4.46 8.59
N THR A 257 -5.02 -3.82 7.45
CA THR A 257 -5.90 -3.95 6.28
C THR A 257 -5.77 -5.34 5.66
N ALA A 258 -4.57 -5.89 5.56
CA ALA A 258 -4.33 -7.24 5.06
C ALA A 258 -5.07 -8.28 5.93
N ALA A 259 -4.92 -8.20 7.28
CA ALA A 259 -5.62 -9.07 8.22
C ALA A 259 -7.15 -8.95 8.10
N LYS A 260 -7.69 -7.72 8.02
CA LYS A 260 -9.12 -7.46 7.83
C LYS A 260 -9.68 -8.09 6.56
N MET A 261 -8.84 -8.21 5.53
CA MET A 261 -9.20 -8.78 4.23
C MET A 261 -8.85 -10.26 4.08
N ASP A 262 -8.54 -10.97 5.16
CA ASP A 262 -8.13 -12.39 5.17
C ASP A 262 -6.81 -12.67 4.40
N ARG A 263 -5.93 -11.67 4.27
CA ARG A 263 -4.56 -11.84 3.76
C ARG A 263 -3.60 -12.08 4.92
N LYS A 264 -2.50 -12.77 4.62
CA LYS A 264 -1.36 -12.87 5.52
C LYS A 264 -0.52 -11.59 5.44
N TYR A 265 0.17 -11.23 6.52
CA TYR A 265 1.01 -10.04 6.52
C TYR A 265 2.37 -10.29 7.17
N ILE A 266 3.34 -9.48 6.79
CA ILE A 266 4.59 -9.26 7.49
C ILE A 266 4.78 -7.75 7.57
N GLY A 267 4.95 -7.22 8.78
CA GLY A 267 5.30 -5.82 9.00
C GLY A 267 6.73 -5.71 9.54
N ILE A 268 7.49 -4.71 9.12
CA ILE A 268 8.83 -4.43 9.64
C ILE A 268 8.94 -2.93 9.90
N ASP A 269 9.49 -2.55 11.04
CA ASP A 269 9.89 -1.17 11.34
C ASP A 269 11.13 -1.16 12.22
N LEU A 270 11.90 -0.09 12.17
CA LEU A 270 13.07 0.08 13.03
C LEU A 270 12.70 0.54 14.45
N VAL A 271 11.55 1.22 14.59
CA VAL A 271 11.11 1.89 15.83
C VAL A 271 10.17 0.99 16.61
N GLU A 272 10.56 0.55 17.82
CA GLU A 272 9.75 -0.36 18.65
C GLU A 272 8.36 0.21 18.98
N ASP A 273 8.24 1.51 19.23
CA ASP A 273 6.94 2.13 19.52
C ASP A 273 5.96 1.99 18.34
N TYR A 274 6.46 2.06 17.10
CA TYR A 274 5.65 1.82 15.90
C TYR A 274 5.30 0.35 15.74
N CYS A 275 6.25 -0.55 16.00
CA CYS A 275 6.02 -1.98 15.98
C CYS A 275 4.92 -2.35 17.00
N GLN A 276 5.01 -1.85 18.22
CA GLN A 276 4.02 -2.11 19.26
C GLN A 276 2.65 -1.53 18.90
N HIS A 277 2.61 -0.29 18.41
CA HIS A 277 1.37 0.34 17.95
C HIS A 277 0.71 -0.46 16.81
N SER A 278 1.52 -0.94 15.87
CA SER A 278 1.07 -1.77 14.76
C SER A 278 0.49 -3.11 15.24
N ARG A 279 1.15 -3.79 16.19
CA ARG A 279 0.65 -5.02 16.83
C ARG A 279 -0.70 -4.78 17.52
N ASP A 280 -0.79 -3.72 18.32
CA ASP A 280 -2.02 -3.36 19.06
C ASP A 280 -3.17 -3.02 18.11
N ARG A 281 -2.89 -2.38 16.98
CA ARG A 281 -3.88 -2.06 15.97
C ARG A 281 -4.45 -3.33 15.33
N VAL A 282 -3.62 -4.29 14.98
CA VAL A 282 -4.08 -5.58 14.42
C VAL A 282 -4.84 -6.40 15.46
N LEU A 283 -4.37 -6.43 16.70
CA LEU A 283 -5.04 -7.16 17.80
C LEU A 283 -6.47 -6.67 18.05
N LYS A 284 -6.76 -5.39 17.80
CA LYS A 284 -8.13 -4.85 17.94
C LYS A 284 -9.13 -5.50 17.00
N LEU A 285 -8.72 -6.00 15.82
CA LEU A 285 -9.62 -6.72 14.91
C LEU A 285 -10.17 -7.99 15.58
N TYR A 286 -9.29 -8.72 16.26
CA TYR A 286 -9.67 -10.01 16.86
C TYR A 286 -10.47 -9.87 18.17
N LYS A 287 -10.35 -8.71 18.85
CA LYS A 287 -11.12 -8.42 20.08
C LYS A 287 -12.54 -7.96 19.79
N THR A 288 -12.78 -7.32 18.64
CA THR A 288 -14.14 -6.89 18.24
C THR A 288 -15.01 -8.07 17.79
N ASP A 289 -14.39 -9.14 17.29
CA ASP A 289 -15.10 -10.35 16.85
C ASP A 289 -15.42 -11.32 17.99
N ASN A 290 -14.87 -11.09 19.20
CA ASN A 290 -15.11 -11.91 20.41
C ASN A 290 -15.22 -10.99 21.65
N PRO A 291 -16.39 -10.34 21.88
CA PRO A 291 -16.56 -9.40 23.00
C PRO A 291 -16.53 -10.06 24.40
N ASP A 292 -16.49 -11.40 24.50
CA ASP A 292 -16.56 -12.18 25.74
C ASP A 292 -15.20 -12.84 26.15
N GLN A 293 -14.07 -12.39 25.57
CA GLN A 293 -12.72 -12.84 25.99
C GLN A 293 -11.84 -11.70 26.49
#